data_45f3cb5127e7c360f5d4e226d57a61b3
#
_entry.id   45f3cb5127e7c360f5d4e226d57a61b3
#
_cell.length_a   1.000
_cell.length_b   1.000
_cell.length_c   1.000
_cell.angle_alpha   90.00
_cell.angle_beta   90.00
_cell.angle_gamma   90.00
#
_symmetry.space_group_name_H-M   'P 1'
#
loop_
_entity.id
_entity.type
_entity.pdbx_description
1 polymer ?
#
loop_
_entity_poly.entity_id
_entity_poly.type
_entity_poly.pdbx_seq_one_letter_code
_entity_poly.pdbx_strand_id
1 'polypeptide(L)'
;PLSLVLALVGVWQGSPQTFQGYETVQLLEPVSVDAEGTLVDADDPTAVQEVTEAVVPLGPQSSQVAIKQLGTNGGGFNGANSASALENPTPLTNLLQCAAMPLIPFALVFAFGRMVGDRRQSRALMTVVLAILAAGLFSVIAAETAATPQLSADGAVYLGALDQSAGNMEGKECRIGVGESAAWTALTSATSNGSANASIEAMTPIGTLVPLALIGLGEVVGGGVGTGLVGLLGFAVLAVFVASLMIGRSPEYLGKKLGPAEMRMAVVIVVAPALAI
;
A
#
# COMPACT_ATOMS: atom_id res chain seq x y z
N PRO A 1 -7.47 5.24 -20.16
CA PRO A 1 -8.10 6.56 -19.95
C PRO A 1 -7.96 7.06 -18.52
N LEU A 2 -8.23 6.22 -17.48
CA LEU A 2 -8.13 6.65 -16.08
C LEU A 2 -6.70 7.06 -15.69
N SER A 3 -5.69 6.32 -16.15
CA SER A 3 -4.28 6.66 -15.89
C SER A 3 -3.88 8.01 -16.47
N LEU A 4 -4.43 8.37 -17.63
CA LEU A 4 -4.19 9.68 -18.23
C LEU A 4 -4.76 10.80 -17.36
N VAL A 5 -5.99 10.63 -16.85
CA VAL A 5 -6.60 11.62 -15.95
C VAL A 5 -5.78 11.77 -14.67
N LEU A 6 -5.39 10.65 -14.05
CA LEU A 6 -4.59 10.68 -12.83
C LEU A 6 -3.20 11.31 -13.07
N ALA A 7 -2.57 11.03 -14.22
CA ALA A 7 -1.31 11.64 -14.60
C ALA A 7 -1.44 13.17 -14.80
N LEU A 8 -2.49 13.63 -15.48
CA LEU A 8 -2.74 15.08 -15.65
C LEU A 8 -2.95 15.79 -14.30
N VAL A 9 -3.66 15.15 -13.38
CA VAL A 9 -3.82 15.70 -12.02
C VAL A 9 -2.48 15.69 -11.30
N GLY A 10 -1.67 14.65 -11.43
CA GLY A 10 -0.33 14.59 -10.85
C GLY A 10 0.57 15.73 -11.34
N VAL A 11 0.60 15.98 -12.65
CA VAL A 11 1.32 17.13 -13.24
C VAL A 11 0.80 18.44 -12.70
N TRP A 12 -0.51 18.62 -12.62
CA TRP A 12 -1.11 19.84 -12.07
C TRP A 12 -0.72 20.07 -10.61
N GLN A 13 -0.51 18.99 -9.87
CA GLN A 13 -0.10 19.04 -8.45
C GLN A 13 1.42 19.15 -8.25
N GLY A 14 2.23 19.09 -9.33
CA GLY A 14 3.66 19.31 -9.28
C GLY A 14 4.55 18.07 -9.50
N SER A 15 3.96 16.90 -9.84
CA SER A 15 4.77 15.74 -10.22
C SER A 15 5.43 15.96 -11.58
N PRO A 16 6.73 15.71 -11.74
CA PRO A 16 7.44 15.88 -12.98
C PRO A 16 6.88 15.00 -14.12
N GLN A 17 6.81 15.58 -15.31
CA GLN A 17 6.44 14.85 -16.53
C GLN A 17 7.26 15.40 -17.69
N THR A 18 8.47 14.91 -17.84
CA THR A 18 9.42 15.35 -18.88
C THR A 18 10.24 14.17 -19.37
N PHE A 19 10.96 14.35 -20.47
CA PHE A 19 11.95 13.38 -20.95
C PHE A 19 13.39 13.77 -20.56
N GLN A 20 13.58 14.85 -19.81
CA GLN A 20 14.87 15.16 -19.20
C GLN A 20 15.20 14.16 -18.11
N GLY A 21 16.49 13.78 -17.99
CA GLY A 21 16.94 12.80 -17.01
C GLY A 21 17.15 13.41 -15.63
N TYR A 22 17.96 14.43 -15.54
CA TYR A 22 18.36 15.09 -14.28
C TYR A 22 18.44 16.58 -14.45
N GLU A 23 18.26 17.31 -13.35
CA GLU A 23 18.47 18.75 -13.26
C GLU A 23 19.25 19.08 -12.01
N THR A 24 20.23 19.97 -12.13
CA THR A 24 20.98 20.48 -11.01
C THR A 24 20.28 21.70 -10.45
N VAL A 25 19.94 21.64 -9.18
CA VAL A 25 19.26 22.74 -8.47
C VAL A 25 20.17 23.28 -7.36
N GLN A 26 20.11 24.59 -7.14
CA GLN A 26 20.80 25.22 -6.02
C GLN A 26 20.03 24.94 -4.72
N LEU A 27 20.74 24.51 -3.68
CA LEU A 27 20.18 24.36 -2.36
C LEU A 27 19.95 25.75 -1.74
N LEU A 28 18.87 25.90 -0.99
CA LEU A 28 18.58 27.11 -0.24
C LEU A 28 19.58 27.32 0.89
N GLU A 29 20.00 26.23 1.52
CA GLU A 29 21.01 26.17 2.56
C GLU A 29 22.06 25.14 2.16
N PRO A 30 23.36 25.48 2.23
CA PRO A 30 24.41 24.50 2.00
C PRO A 30 24.36 23.39 3.04
N VAL A 31 24.70 22.19 2.64
CA VAL A 31 24.78 21.01 3.52
C VAL A 31 26.20 20.49 3.57
N SER A 32 26.67 20.15 4.77
CA SER A 32 27.97 19.53 4.96
C SER A 32 27.89 18.02 4.83
N VAL A 33 28.87 17.44 4.15
CA VAL A 33 28.97 15.99 3.99
C VAL A 33 30.37 15.51 4.43
N ASP A 34 30.43 14.29 4.94
CA ASP A 34 31.67 13.62 5.25
C ASP A 34 32.37 13.05 4.00
N ALA A 35 33.50 12.37 4.17
CA ALA A 35 34.24 11.75 3.08
C ALA A 35 33.50 10.62 2.37
N GLU A 36 32.44 10.08 2.98
CA GLU A 36 31.58 9.01 2.45
C GLU A 36 30.32 9.58 1.78
N GLY A 37 30.12 10.91 1.84
CA GLY A 37 28.97 11.60 1.26
C GLY A 37 27.74 11.55 2.17
N THR A 38 27.91 11.25 3.45
CA THR A 38 26.83 11.25 4.44
C THR A 38 26.62 12.70 4.95
N LEU A 39 25.36 13.08 5.14
CA LEU A 39 25.02 14.37 5.72
C LEU A 39 25.50 14.45 7.17
N VAL A 40 26.25 15.49 7.48
CA VAL A 40 26.75 15.79 8.83
C VAL A 40 26.44 17.24 9.20
N ASP A 41 26.43 17.54 10.49
CA ASP A 41 26.25 18.89 10.94
C ASP A 41 27.44 19.78 10.47
N ALA A 42 27.18 21.05 10.23
CA ALA A 42 28.21 21.99 9.75
C ALA A 42 29.41 22.13 10.70
N ASP A 43 29.19 21.91 11.99
CA ASP A 43 30.20 21.95 13.05
C ASP A 43 30.85 20.59 13.34
N ASP A 44 30.47 19.53 12.58
CA ASP A 44 31.02 18.19 12.76
C ASP A 44 32.47 18.15 12.25
N PRO A 45 33.44 17.69 13.05
CA PRO A 45 34.83 17.58 12.62
C PRO A 45 35.07 16.62 11.46
N THR A 46 34.11 15.79 11.11
CA THR A 46 34.14 14.86 9.95
C THR A 46 33.63 15.52 8.66
N ALA A 47 33.10 16.75 8.72
CA ALA A 47 32.65 17.48 7.55
C ALA A 47 33.84 17.81 6.64
N VAL A 48 33.81 17.28 5.42
CA VAL A 48 34.88 17.39 4.43
C VAL A 48 34.52 18.34 3.30
N GLN A 49 33.24 18.40 2.94
CA GLN A 49 32.77 19.16 1.79
C GLN A 49 31.43 19.86 2.10
N GLU A 50 31.31 21.09 1.64
CA GLU A 50 30.04 21.81 1.62
C GLU A 50 29.43 21.66 0.23
N VAL A 51 28.19 21.14 0.20
CA VAL A 51 27.43 20.91 -1.01
C VAL A 51 26.37 22.00 -1.14
N THR A 52 26.43 22.77 -2.20
CA THR A 52 25.50 23.85 -2.53
C THR A 52 24.51 23.51 -3.62
N GLU A 53 24.73 22.39 -4.32
CA GLU A 53 23.92 21.93 -5.43
C GLU A 53 23.43 20.51 -5.21
N ALA A 54 22.20 20.21 -5.59
CA ALA A 54 21.65 18.88 -5.60
C ALA A 54 21.20 18.46 -7.00
N VAL A 55 21.42 17.20 -7.34
CA VAL A 55 20.95 16.63 -8.61
C VAL A 55 19.59 15.98 -8.38
N VAL A 56 18.55 16.53 -9.00
CA VAL A 56 17.17 16.04 -8.88
C VAL A 56 16.84 15.18 -10.10
N PRO A 57 16.39 13.93 -9.90
CA PRO A 57 15.94 13.09 -10.99
C PRO A 57 14.60 13.63 -11.53
N LEU A 58 14.56 13.91 -12.81
CA LEU A 58 13.34 14.22 -13.56
C LEU A 58 12.93 13.01 -14.38
N GLY A 59 11.94 13.16 -15.23
CA GLY A 59 11.49 12.10 -16.12
C GLY A 59 9.95 12.01 -16.17
N PRO A 60 9.38 10.98 -16.79
CA PRO A 60 7.93 10.82 -16.93
C PRO A 60 7.29 10.25 -15.66
N GLN A 61 7.57 10.87 -14.50
CA GLN A 61 7.19 10.35 -13.19
C GLN A 61 5.67 10.29 -13.02
N SER A 62 4.95 11.36 -13.37
CA SER A 62 3.51 11.43 -13.15
C SER A 62 2.75 10.33 -13.88
N SER A 63 3.10 10.04 -15.14
CA SER A 63 2.49 8.95 -15.91
C SER A 63 2.81 7.58 -15.32
N GLN A 64 4.05 7.37 -14.87
CA GLN A 64 4.46 6.13 -14.22
C GLN A 64 3.71 5.94 -12.90
N VAL A 65 3.59 6.97 -12.07
CA VAL A 65 2.82 6.94 -10.81
C VAL A 65 1.36 6.59 -11.07
N ALA A 66 0.73 7.20 -12.07
CA ALA A 66 -0.66 6.91 -12.42
C ALA A 66 -0.86 5.44 -12.84
N ILE A 67 0.08 4.88 -13.60
CA ILE A 67 0.04 3.48 -14.04
C ILE A 67 0.30 2.54 -12.86
N LYS A 68 1.32 2.81 -12.03
CA LYS A 68 1.67 1.94 -10.90
C LYS A 68 0.53 1.82 -9.88
N GLN A 69 -0.22 2.89 -9.65
CA GLN A 69 -1.32 2.88 -8.68
C GLN A 69 -2.58 2.22 -9.23
N LEU A 70 -3.02 2.59 -10.43
CA LEU A 70 -4.22 2.01 -11.05
C LEU A 70 -4.04 0.54 -11.45
N GLY A 71 -2.83 0.19 -11.88
CA GLY A 71 -2.49 -1.18 -12.27
C GLY A 71 -2.16 -2.08 -11.09
N THR A 72 -2.05 -1.54 -9.88
CA THR A 72 -1.54 -2.24 -8.70
C THR A 72 -0.17 -2.90 -8.93
N ASN A 73 0.69 -2.23 -9.71
CA ASN A 73 2.03 -2.73 -10.05
C ASN A 73 3.04 -2.44 -8.94
N GLY A 74 2.83 -1.34 -8.21
CA GLY A 74 3.76 -0.84 -7.21
C GLY A 74 5.08 -0.35 -7.78
N GLY A 75 6.07 -0.25 -6.92
CA GLY A 75 7.36 0.34 -7.24
C GLY A 75 7.31 1.86 -7.24
N GLY A 76 8.39 2.49 -7.67
CA GLY A 76 8.52 3.93 -7.74
C GLY A 76 9.61 4.33 -8.73
N PHE A 77 9.53 5.57 -9.20
CA PHE A 77 10.59 6.19 -10.00
C PHE A 77 11.78 6.56 -9.11
N ASN A 78 11.47 7.01 -7.88
CA ASN A 78 12.46 7.34 -6.86
C ASN A 78 12.64 6.18 -5.87
N GLY A 79 13.82 6.08 -5.24
CA GLY A 79 14.09 5.04 -4.24
C GLY A 79 13.17 5.11 -3.02
N ALA A 80 12.77 6.31 -2.61
CA ALA A 80 11.78 6.53 -1.55
C ALA A 80 10.33 6.23 -1.98
N ASN A 81 10.11 5.85 -3.23
CA ASN A 81 8.80 5.53 -3.79
C ASN A 81 7.81 6.70 -3.60
N SER A 82 6.59 6.43 -3.17
CA SER A 82 5.56 7.46 -2.96
C SER A 82 5.76 8.30 -1.69
N ALA A 83 6.83 8.07 -0.93
CA ALA A 83 7.32 9.01 0.09
C ALA A 83 8.00 10.22 -0.57
N SER A 84 8.57 10.08 -1.77
CA SER A 84 9.15 11.18 -2.52
C SER A 84 8.13 12.27 -2.82
N ALA A 85 8.52 13.53 -2.59
CA ALA A 85 7.70 14.68 -2.96
C ALA A 85 7.49 14.82 -4.48
N LEU A 86 8.36 14.24 -5.29
CA LEU A 86 8.23 14.26 -6.75
C LEU A 86 7.13 13.30 -7.25
N GLU A 87 6.94 12.17 -6.56
CA GLU A 87 5.89 11.20 -6.91
C GLU A 87 4.55 11.49 -6.23
N ASN A 88 4.59 12.09 -5.05
CA ASN A 88 3.42 12.34 -4.22
C ASN A 88 3.54 13.73 -3.56
N PRO A 89 3.41 14.82 -4.33
CA PRO A 89 3.72 16.17 -3.86
C PRO A 89 2.75 16.74 -2.82
N THR A 90 1.47 16.34 -2.86
CA THR A 90 0.42 16.98 -2.07
C THR A 90 -0.49 15.96 -1.37
N PRO A 91 -1.22 16.36 -0.30
CA PRO A 91 -2.25 15.50 0.31
C PRO A 91 -3.32 15.04 -0.68
N LEU A 92 -3.64 15.88 -1.67
CA LEU A 92 -4.59 15.50 -2.73
C LEU A 92 -4.04 14.35 -3.59
N THR A 93 -2.77 14.40 -3.99
CA THR A 93 -2.15 13.30 -4.73
C THR A 93 -2.08 12.04 -3.89
N ASN A 94 -1.79 12.15 -2.59
CA ASN A 94 -1.81 11.02 -1.67
C ASN A 94 -3.19 10.35 -1.59
N LEU A 95 -4.25 11.14 -1.42
CA LEU A 95 -5.63 10.66 -1.38
C LEU A 95 -6.04 9.98 -2.69
N LEU A 96 -5.71 10.61 -3.83
CA LEU A 96 -6.08 10.06 -5.15
C LEU A 96 -5.32 8.78 -5.46
N GLN A 97 -4.06 8.68 -5.09
CA GLN A 97 -3.28 7.46 -5.23
C GLN A 97 -3.83 6.34 -4.33
N CYS A 98 -4.16 6.63 -3.07
CA CYS A 98 -4.85 5.69 -2.18
C CYS A 98 -6.18 5.18 -2.76
N ALA A 99 -6.98 6.07 -3.34
CA ALA A 99 -8.25 5.70 -3.97
C ALA A 99 -8.06 4.91 -5.28
N ALA A 100 -6.98 5.15 -6.01
CA ALA A 100 -6.69 4.49 -7.28
C ALA A 100 -6.34 3.00 -7.10
N MET A 101 -5.67 2.62 -6.00
CA MET A 101 -5.24 1.25 -5.74
C MET A 101 -6.41 0.25 -5.75
N PRO A 102 -7.48 0.40 -4.97
CA PRO A 102 -8.59 -0.54 -4.93
C PRO A 102 -9.60 -0.37 -6.07
N LEU A 103 -9.51 0.69 -6.86
CA LEU A 103 -10.56 1.07 -7.83
C LEU A 103 -10.86 -0.03 -8.84
N ILE A 104 -9.84 -0.51 -9.55
CA ILE A 104 -10.01 -1.55 -10.58
C ILE A 104 -10.29 -2.91 -9.95
N PRO A 105 -9.56 -3.38 -8.92
CA PRO A 105 -9.90 -4.61 -8.20
C PRO A 105 -11.36 -4.66 -7.74
N PHE A 106 -11.89 -3.61 -7.14
CA PHE A 106 -13.29 -3.57 -6.71
C PHE A 106 -14.27 -3.59 -7.89
N ALA A 107 -13.95 -2.87 -8.96
CA ALA A 107 -14.76 -2.88 -10.17
C ALA A 107 -14.85 -4.30 -10.77
N LEU A 108 -13.78 -5.10 -10.70
CA LEU A 108 -13.77 -6.48 -11.19
C LEU A 108 -14.70 -7.40 -10.39
N VAL A 109 -14.83 -7.22 -9.07
CA VAL A 109 -15.80 -7.99 -8.26
C VAL A 109 -17.24 -7.72 -8.72
N PHE A 110 -17.57 -6.46 -9.03
CA PHE A 110 -18.89 -6.13 -9.57
C PHE A 110 -19.09 -6.62 -11.02
N ALA A 111 -18.03 -6.55 -11.84
CA ALA A 111 -18.06 -7.09 -13.20
C ALA A 111 -18.31 -8.60 -13.19
N PHE A 112 -17.64 -9.34 -12.28
CA PHE A 112 -17.90 -10.77 -12.08
C PHE A 112 -19.38 -11.06 -11.80
N GLY A 113 -20.01 -10.33 -10.86
CA GLY A 113 -21.43 -10.53 -10.55
C GLY A 113 -22.37 -10.25 -11.74
N ARG A 114 -21.97 -9.32 -12.63
CA ARG A 114 -22.72 -9.08 -13.88
C ARG A 114 -22.54 -10.21 -14.89
N MET A 115 -21.31 -10.71 -15.03
CA MET A 115 -20.99 -11.81 -15.97
C MET A 115 -21.70 -13.10 -15.58
N VAL A 116 -21.79 -13.41 -14.28
CA VAL A 116 -22.48 -14.60 -13.75
C VAL A 116 -24.00 -14.42 -13.68
N GLY A 117 -24.49 -13.18 -13.80
CA GLY A 117 -25.93 -12.88 -13.67
C GLY A 117 -26.42 -12.84 -12.21
N ASP A 118 -25.55 -12.93 -11.24
CA ASP A 118 -25.89 -12.90 -9.80
C ASP A 118 -25.23 -11.73 -9.06
N ARG A 119 -26.02 -10.64 -8.91
CA ARG A 119 -25.60 -9.46 -8.16
C ARG A 119 -25.54 -9.69 -6.64
N ARG A 120 -26.18 -10.73 -6.12
CA ARG A 120 -26.10 -11.04 -4.67
C ARG A 120 -24.74 -11.60 -4.35
N GLN A 121 -24.20 -12.42 -5.23
CA GLN A 121 -22.87 -12.99 -5.08
C GLN A 121 -21.78 -11.92 -5.05
N SER A 122 -21.78 -10.99 -6.00
CA SER A 122 -20.79 -9.89 -6.00
C SER A 122 -20.90 -9.00 -4.78
N ARG A 123 -22.11 -8.73 -4.28
CA ARG A 123 -22.28 -7.97 -3.03
C ARG A 123 -21.76 -8.72 -1.82
N ALA A 124 -22.00 -10.05 -1.73
CA ALA A 124 -21.47 -10.86 -0.65
C ALA A 124 -19.93 -10.86 -0.64
N LEU A 125 -19.31 -11.09 -1.80
CA LEU A 125 -17.85 -11.05 -1.95
C LEU A 125 -17.29 -9.68 -1.59
N MET A 126 -17.89 -8.59 -2.09
CA MET A 126 -17.47 -7.23 -1.78
C MET A 126 -17.63 -6.90 -0.29
N THR A 127 -18.68 -7.37 0.37
CA THR A 127 -18.87 -7.17 1.81
C THR A 127 -17.73 -7.80 2.61
N VAL A 128 -17.30 -9.01 2.26
CA VAL A 128 -16.18 -9.68 2.91
C VAL A 128 -14.87 -8.89 2.69
N VAL A 129 -14.59 -8.50 1.44
CA VAL A 129 -13.41 -7.70 1.11
C VAL A 129 -13.38 -6.40 1.90
N LEU A 130 -14.50 -5.64 1.92
CA LEU A 130 -14.60 -4.38 2.65
C LEU A 130 -14.50 -4.57 4.17
N ALA A 131 -15.05 -5.66 4.73
CA ALA A 131 -14.96 -5.94 6.16
C ALA A 131 -13.52 -6.20 6.59
N ILE A 132 -12.77 -7.02 5.84
CA ILE A 132 -11.37 -7.33 6.13
C ILE A 132 -10.50 -6.08 5.93
N LEU A 133 -10.71 -5.33 4.84
CA LEU A 133 -9.99 -4.09 4.58
C LEU A 133 -10.23 -3.06 5.68
N ALA A 134 -11.48 -2.88 6.10
CA ALA A 134 -11.83 -1.94 7.18
C ALA A 134 -11.20 -2.35 8.51
N ALA A 135 -11.19 -3.65 8.84
CA ALA A 135 -10.51 -4.16 10.02
C ALA A 135 -9.00 -3.93 9.96
N GLY A 136 -8.37 -4.18 8.82
CA GLY A 136 -6.95 -3.90 8.59
C GLY A 136 -6.62 -2.42 8.73
N LEU A 137 -7.35 -1.54 8.03
CA LEU A 137 -7.20 -0.09 8.11
C LEU A 137 -7.33 0.41 9.56
N PHE A 138 -8.39 0.02 10.25
CA PHE A 138 -8.60 0.42 11.64
C PHE A 138 -7.45 -0.03 12.54
N SER A 139 -6.99 -1.28 12.40
CA SER A 139 -5.93 -1.85 13.23
C SER A 139 -4.60 -1.14 13.02
N VAL A 140 -4.20 -0.86 11.75
CA VAL A 140 -2.94 -0.15 11.47
C VAL A 140 -3.02 1.30 11.96
N ILE A 141 -4.10 2.01 11.66
CA ILE A 141 -4.26 3.42 12.09
C ILE A 141 -4.25 3.51 13.61
N ALA A 142 -4.99 2.64 14.31
CA ALA A 142 -5.03 2.62 15.76
C ALA A 142 -3.66 2.30 16.38
N ALA A 143 -2.91 1.36 15.80
CA ALA A 143 -1.59 0.98 16.28
C ALA A 143 -0.56 2.10 16.05
N GLU A 144 -0.58 2.74 14.88
CA GLU A 144 0.39 3.78 14.54
C GLU A 144 0.09 5.13 15.23
N THR A 145 -1.17 5.41 15.53
CA THR A 145 -1.55 6.61 16.30
C THR A 145 -1.33 6.46 17.80
N ALA A 146 -1.19 5.25 18.31
CA ALA A 146 -0.75 5.01 19.68
C ALA A 146 0.73 5.39 19.86
N ALA A 147 1.12 5.77 21.07
CA ALA A 147 2.53 6.05 21.38
C ALA A 147 3.38 4.80 21.12
N THR A 148 4.61 4.99 20.63
CA THR A 148 5.57 3.90 20.48
C THR A 148 5.89 3.32 21.85
N PRO A 149 5.59 2.03 22.12
CA PRO A 149 5.73 1.46 23.47
C PRO A 149 7.15 1.58 24.02
N GLN A 150 8.16 1.43 23.17
CA GLN A 150 9.57 1.54 23.57
C GLN A 150 9.93 2.93 24.11
N LEU A 151 9.41 3.98 23.48
CA LEU A 151 9.71 5.35 23.90
C LEU A 151 8.92 5.76 25.15
N SER A 152 7.71 5.24 25.34
CA SER A 152 6.86 5.56 26.47
C SER A 152 7.13 4.69 27.71
N ALA A 153 7.50 3.41 27.53
CA ALA A 153 7.70 2.47 28.63
C ALA A 153 8.97 2.77 29.45
N ASP A 154 10.05 3.19 28.76
CA ASP A 154 11.33 3.45 29.42
C ASP A 154 11.46 4.89 29.94
N GLY A 155 10.42 5.72 29.79
CA GLY A 155 10.45 7.13 30.21
C GLY A 155 11.45 7.99 29.44
N ALA A 156 11.97 7.49 28.31
CA ALA A 156 12.94 8.18 27.48
C ALA A 156 12.37 9.47 26.89
N VAL A 157 11.05 9.50 26.63
CA VAL A 157 10.36 10.70 26.15
C VAL A 157 9.08 10.91 26.94
N TYR A 158 8.99 12.04 27.64
CA TYR A 158 7.79 12.46 28.36
C TYR A 158 6.83 13.18 27.43
N LEU A 159 6.03 12.39 26.69
CA LEU A 159 5.10 12.90 25.67
C LEU A 159 4.06 13.87 26.23
N GLY A 160 3.66 13.71 27.50
CA GLY A 160 2.70 14.60 28.15
C GLY A 160 3.16 16.06 28.33
N ALA A 161 4.49 16.31 28.28
CA ALA A 161 5.04 17.65 28.39
C ALA A 161 5.10 18.41 27.07
N LEU A 162 4.98 17.71 25.94
CA LEU A 162 5.20 18.27 24.60
C LEU A 162 3.92 18.72 23.91
N ASP A 163 2.74 18.43 24.49
CA ASP A 163 1.41 18.71 23.90
C ASP A 163 1.30 18.20 22.43
N GLN A 164 2.03 17.13 22.11
CA GLN A 164 2.08 16.52 20.78
C GLN A 164 1.27 15.23 20.77
N SER A 165 0.61 14.95 19.67
CA SER A 165 -0.07 13.68 19.47
C SER A 165 0.95 12.54 19.54
N ALA A 166 0.67 11.56 20.42
CA ALA A 166 1.48 10.36 20.54
C ALA A 166 1.25 9.46 19.33
N GLY A 167 2.02 9.64 18.26
CA GLY A 167 1.98 8.79 17.08
C GLY A 167 3.38 8.31 16.72
N ASN A 168 3.47 7.17 16.07
CA ASN A 168 4.73 6.65 15.54
C ASN A 168 5.10 7.36 14.25
N MET A 169 5.98 8.36 14.33
CA MET A 169 6.48 9.10 13.16
C MET A 169 7.77 8.52 12.58
N GLU A 170 8.34 7.48 13.21
CA GLU A 170 9.54 6.84 12.68
C GLU A 170 9.31 6.30 11.26
N GLY A 171 10.23 6.59 10.35
CA GLY A 171 10.16 6.20 8.96
C GLY A 171 8.99 6.79 8.15
N LYS A 172 8.37 7.87 8.64
CA LYS A 172 7.25 8.56 7.99
C LYS A 172 7.59 10.01 7.66
N GLU A 173 7.08 10.48 6.53
CA GLU A 173 7.22 11.86 6.10
C GLU A 173 6.30 12.80 6.92
N CYS A 174 6.84 13.86 7.47
CA CYS A 174 6.07 14.86 8.23
C CYS A 174 4.91 15.44 7.42
N ARG A 175 5.09 15.63 6.11
CA ARG A 175 4.07 16.18 5.21
C ARG A 175 2.90 15.22 4.96
N ILE A 176 3.07 13.92 5.19
CA ILE A 176 2.03 12.89 5.03
C ILE A 176 1.41 12.59 6.41
N GLY A 177 2.25 12.40 7.43
CA GLY A 177 1.81 12.12 8.79
C GLY A 177 1.44 10.65 9.03
N VAL A 178 1.09 10.34 10.28
CA VAL A 178 0.89 8.97 10.76
C VAL A 178 -0.33 8.31 10.14
N GLY A 179 -1.47 9.00 10.12
CA GLY A 179 -2.75 8.43 9.69
C GLY A 179 -2.76 8.07 8.21
N GLU A 180 -2.27 8.96 7.36
CA GLU A 180 -2.23 8.73 5.91
C GLU A 180 -1.19 7.67 5.53
N SER A 181 -0.06 7.59 6.23
CA SER A 181 0.96 6.55 6.04
C SER A 181 0.42 5.17 6.45
N ALA A 182 -0.29 5.10 7.58
CA ALA A 182 -0.94 3.88 8.04
C ALA A 182 -2.02 3.39 7.06
N ALA A 183 -2.85 4.32 6.56
CA ALA A 183 -3.88 4.00 5.57
C ALA A 183 -3.26 3.51 4.24
N TRP A 184 -2.20 4.15 3.78
CA TRP A 184 -1.47 3.70 2.60
C TRP A 184 -0.94 2.28 2.76
N THR A 185 -0.30 2.00 3.90
CA THR A 185 0.27 0.66 4.18
C THR A 185 -0.79 -0.43 4.15
N ALA A 186 -1.96 -0.20 4.75
CA ALA A 186 -3.05 -1.16 4.69
C ALA A 186 -3.60 -1.34 3.28
N LEU A 187 -3.77 -0.25 2.51
CA LEU A 187 -4.28 -0.30 1.14
C LEU A 187 -3.30 -0.98 0.18
N THR A 188 -2.02 -0.62 0.24
CA THR A 188 -1.00 -1.19 -0.65
C THR A 188 -0.82 -2.69 -0.42
N SER A 189 -0.90 -3.15 0.84
CA SER A 189 -0.80 -4.56 1.20
C SER A 189 -2.06 -5.35 0.85
N ALA A 190 -3.24 -4.75 1.02
CA ALA A 190 -4.51 -5.37 0.65
C ALA A 190 -4.66 -5.56 -0.87
N THR A 191 -4.23 -4.58 -1.65
CA THR A 191 -4.35 -4.58 -3.11
C THR A 191 -3.13 -5.15 -3.83
N SER A 192 -2.14 -5.67 -3.09
CA SER A 192 -0.84 -6.12 -3.60
C SER A 192 -0.14 -5.12 -4.53
N ASN A 193 -0.33 -3.83 -4.27
CA ASN A 193 0.29 -2.78 -5.04
C ASN A 193 1.82 -2.75 -4.80
N GLY A 194 2.26 -2.79 -3.54
CA GLY A 194 3.68 -2.75 -3.17
C GLY A 194 4.30 -1.36 -3.14
N SER A 195 3.58 -0.30 -3.55
CA SER A 195 4.07 1.07 -3.37
C SER A 195 4.02 1.47 -1.90
N ALA A 196 5.00 2.25 -1.45
CA ALA A 196 5.09 2.71 -0.07
C ALA A 196 5.25 4.24 -0.02
N ASN A 197 4.63 4.88 0.97
CA ASN A 197 4.86 6.29 1.30
C ASN A 197 5.48 6.46 2.70
N ALA A 198 5.86 5.35 3.32
CA ALA A 198 6.56 5.28 4.59
C ALA A 198 7.38 4.00 4.67
N SER A 199 8.37 3.93 5.58
CA SER A 199 9.09 2.69 5.87
C SER A 199 8.20 1.73 6.66
N ILE A 200 7.93 0.55 6.10
CA ILE A 200 7.13 -0.47 6.77
C ILE A 200 7.91 -1.09 7.93
N GLU A 201 9.24 -1.14 7.86
CA GLU A 201 10.10 -1.68 8.91
C GLU A 201 10.06 -0.83 10.20
N ALA A 202 9.78 0.46 10.06
CA ALA A 202 9.68 1.40 11.18
C ALA A 202 8.26 1.44 11.81
N MET A 203 7.36 0.60 11.36
CA MET A 203 6.00 0.52 11.94
C MET A 203 5.98 -0.25 13.26
N THR A 204 4.96 0.01 14.07
CA THR A 204 4.70 -0.76 15.28
C THR A 204 4.50 -2.24 14.97
N PRO A 205 4.71 -3.16 15.93
CA PRO A 205 4.53 -4.60 15.68
C PRO A 205 3.14 -4.96 15.13
N ILE A 206 2.07 -4.31 15.61
CA ILE A 206 0.71 -4.52 15.07
C ILE A 206 0.58 -3.85 13.69
N GLY A 207 1.19 -2.68 13.50
CA GLY A 207 1.26 -2.00 12.22
C GLY A 207 1.91 -2.85 11.13
N THR A 208 2.91 -3.65 11.48
CA THR A 208 3.60 -4.59 10.56
C THR A 208 2.84 -5.92 10.41
N LEU A 209 2.19 -6.41 11.47
CA LEU A 209 1.43 -7.65 11.43
C LEU A 209 0.30 -7.61 10.39
N VAL A 210 -0.42 -6.49 10.28
CA VAL A 210 -1.55 -6.37 9.36
C VAL A 210 -1.13 -6.49 7.90
N PRO A 211 -0.11 -5.76 7.39
CA PRO A 211 0.43 -5.99 6.05
C PRO A 211 0.83 -7.44 5.79
N LEU A 212 1.56 -8.07 6.73
CA LEU A 212 1.95 -9.47 6.62
C LEU A 212 0.73 -10.40 6.53
N ALA A 213 -0.29 -10.18 7.35
CA ALA A 213 -1.52 -10.97 7.31
C ALA A 213 -2.28 -10.79 5.99
N LEU A 214 -2.38 -9.55 5.47
CA LEU A 214 -3.04 -9.27 4.20
C LEU A 214 -2.32 -9.92 3.01
N ILE A 215 -0.99 -9.85 2.99
CA ILE A 215 -0.16 -10.54 1.98
C ILE A 215 -0.27 -12.04 2.14
N GLY A 216 -0.23 -12.57 3.38
CA GLY A 216 -0.37 -13.98 3.71
C GLY A 216 -1.70 -14.60 3.29
N LEU A 217 -2.77 -13.80 3.21
CA LEU A 217 -4.04 -14.21 2.62
C LEU A 217 -3.99 -14.41 1.09
N GLY A 218 -2.86 -14.13 0.45
CA GLY A 218 -2.70 -14.32 -0.99
C GLY A 218 -3.44 -13.29 -1.84
N GLU A 219 -3.37 -12.02 -1.44
CA GLU A 219 -3.90 -10.90 -2.22
C GLU A 219 -5.42 -10.96 -2.49
N VAL A 220 -6.17 -11.51 -1.56
CA VAL A 220 -7.61 -11.74 -1.71
C VAL A 220 -8.43 -10.48 -1.39
N VAL A 221 -7.89 -9.60 -0.55
CA VAL A 221 -8.59 -8.44 -0.02
C VAL A 221 -8.48 -7.27 -0.99
N GLY A 222 -9.25 -7.30 -2.05
CA GLY A 222 -9.16 -6.33 -3.13
C GLY A 222 -8.01 -6.57 -4.10
N GLY A 223 -7.08 -7.42 -3.81
CA GLY A 223 -5.94 -7.97 -4.56
C GLY A 223 -5.46 -7.21 -5.80
N GLY A 224 -4.50 -7.76 -6.50
CA GLY A 224 -4.02 -7.19 -7.77
C GLY A 224 -5.10 -7.16 -8.86
N VAL A 225 -4.93 -6.31 -9.86
CA VAL A 225 -5.84 -6.22 -11.02
C VAL A 225 -5.93 -7.58 -11.72
N GLY A 226 -7.03 -8.30 -11.49
CA GLY A 226 -7.30 -9.66 -12.01
C GLY A 226 -6.96 -10.77 -11.04
N THR A 227 -5.78 -10.79 -10.43
CA THR A 227 -5.32 -11.86 -9.51
C THR A 227 -6.14 -11.90 -8.23
N GLY A 228 -6.49 -10.76 -7.65
CA GLY A 228 -7.29 -10.69 -6.44
C GLY A 228 -8.67 -11.33 -6.58
N LEU A 229 -9.33 -11.16 -7.73
CA LEU A 229 -10.61 -11.82 -7.99
C LEU A 229 -10.45 -13.35 -8.08
N VAL A 230 -9.39 -13.84 -8.71
CA VAL A 230 -9.11 -15.28 -8.81
C VAL A 230 -8.88 -15.89 -7.44
N GLY A 231 -8.04 -15.25 -6.60
CA GLY A 231 -7.81 -15.66 -5.21
C GLY A 231 -9.11 -15.68 -4.39
N LEU A 232 -9.89 -14.60 -4.48
CA LEU A 232 -11.18 -14.47 -3.79
C LEU A 232 -12.16 -15.61 -4.17
N LEU A 233 -12.21 -15.96 -5.44
CA LEU A 233 -13.03 -17.09 -5.92
C LEU A 233 -12.51 -18.42 -5.41
N GLY A 234 -11.19 -18.62 -5.30
CA GLY A 234 -10.58 -19.81 -4.69
C GLY A 234 -11.06 -20.00 -3.25
N PHE A 235 -11.03 -18.95 -2.44
CA PHE A 235 -11.57 -18.97 -1.07
C PHE A 235 -13.08 -19.19 -1.04
N ALA A 236 -13.84 -18.58 -1.95
CA ALA A 236 -15.29 -18.79 -2.03
C ALA A 236 -15.64 -20.24 -2.34
N VAL A 237 -14.94 -20.87 -3.28
CA VAL A 237 -15.10 -22.30 -3.62
C VAL A 237 -14.78 -23.20 -2.43
N LEU A 238 -13.66 -22.92 -1.73
CA LEU A 238 -13.28 -23.65 -0.53
C LEU A 238 -14.33 -23.53 0.58
N ALA A 239 -14.80 -22.31 0.84
CA ALA A 239 -15.83 -22.05 1.84
C ALA A 239 -17.15 -22.78 1.54
N VAL A 240 -17.61 -22.74 0.29
CA VAL A 240 -18.81 -23.46 -0.14
C VAL A 240 -18.63 -24.97 -0.02
N PHE A 241 -17.46 -25.48 -0.37
CA PHE A 241 -17.15 -26.91 -0.24
C PHE A 241 -17.23 -27.36 1.22
N VAL A 242 -16.53 -26.68 2.12
CA VAL A 242 -16.54 -27.00 3.57
C VAL A 242 -17.96 -26.89 4.14
N ALA A 243 -18.67 -25.80 3.86
CA ALA A 243 -20.04 -25.61 4.32
C ALA A 243 -21.00 -26.69 3.80
N SER A 244 -20.88 -27.11 2.54
CA SER A 244 -21.71 -28.16 1.95
C SER A 244 -21.49 -29.52 2.60
N LEU A 245 -20.21 -29.83 2.91
CA LEU A 245 -19.88 -31.09 3.63
C LEU A 245 -20.46 -31.10 5.04
N MET A 246 -20.42 -29.94 5.75
CA MET A 246 -20.99 -29.83 7.10
C MET A 246 -22.50 -30.06 7.11
N ILE A 247 -23.21 -29.68 6.06
CA ILE A 247 -24.68 -29.86 5.93
C ILE A 247 -25.05 -31.23 5.32
N GLY A 248 -24.05 -31.98 4.84
CA GLY A 248 -24.27 -33.28 4.19
C GLY A 248 -24.88 -33.17 2.78
N ARG A 249 -24.63 -32.07 2.08
CA ARG A 249 -25.06 -31.85 0.68
C ARG A 249 -23.88 -31.90 -0.27
N SER A 250 -24.14 -32.25 -1.54
CA SER A 250 -23.13 -32.15 -2.58
C SER A 250 -22.73 -30.69 -2.79
N PRO A 251 -21.42 -30.35 -2.77
CA PRO A 251 -20.97 -28.97 -2.93
C PRO A 251 -21.28 -28.46 -4.33
N GLU A 252 -21.93 -27.29 -4.39
CA GLU A 252 -22.32 -26.64 -5.63
C GLU A 252 -22.10 -25.12 -5.51
N TYR A 253 -21.48 -24.55 -6.51
CA TYR A 253 -21.24 -23.10 -6.56
C TYR A 253 -21.71 -22.54 -7.92
N LEU A 254 -22.60 -21.56 -7.89
CA LEU A 254 -23.17 -20.92 -9.09
C LEU A 254 -23.77 -21.91 -10.10
N GLY A 255 -24.48 -22.92 -9.62
CA GLY A 255 -25.13 -23.95 -10.46
C GLY A 255 -24.19 -25.02 -10.99
N LYS A 256 -22.91 -25.03 -10.60
CA LYS A 256 -21.92 -26.04 -10.97
C LYS A 256 -21.53 -26.87 -9.75
N LYS A 257 -21.55 -28.19 -9.88
CA LYS A 257 -21.03 -29.11 -8.86
C LYS A 257 -19.51 -28.97 -8.77
N LEU A 258 -18.99 -28.89 -7.54
CA LEU A 258 -17.57 -28.84 -7.27
C LEU A 258 -17.00 -30.25 -7.18
N GLY A 259 -16.17 -30.62 -8.14
CA GLY A 259 -15.49 -31.90 -8.18
C GLY A 259 -14.08 -31.86 -7.58
N PRO A 260 -13.38 -33.02 -7.56
CA PRO A 260 -12.00 -33.09 -7.01
C PRO A 260 -11.00 -32.24 -7.78
N ALA A 261 -11.23 -31.94 -9.05
CA ALA A 261 -10.34 -31.12 -9.86
C ALA A 261 -10.41 -29.65 -9.43
N GLU A 262 -11.63 -29.09 -9.30
CA GLU A 262 -11.87 -27.72 -8.84
C GLU A 262 -11.31 -27.53 -7.41
N MET A 263 -11.48 -28.53 -6.54
CA MET A 263 -10.96 -28.44 -5.18
C MET A 263 -9.44 -28.47 -5.11
N ARG A 264 -8.77 -29.29 -5.93
CA ARG A 264 -7.30 -29.27 -6.00
C ARG A 264 -6.76 -27.89 -6.41
N MET A 265 -7.40 -27.27 -7.42
CA MET A 265 -7.00 -25.94 -7.87
C MET A 265 -7.28 -24.88 -6.80
N ALA A 266 -8.43 -24.93 -6.13
CA ALA A 266 -8.73 -23.99 -5.03
C ALA A 266 -7.73 -24.11 -3.87
N VAL A 267 -7.36 -25.33 -3.50
CA VAL A 267 -6.35 -25.58 -2.45
C VAL A 267 -4.99 -25.01 -2.85
N VAL A 268 -4.56 -25.22 -4.10
CA VAL A 268 -3.29 -24.64 -4.58
C VAL A 268 -3.30 -23.12 -4.52
N ILE A 269 -4.39 -22.46 -4.95
CA ILE A 269 -4.56 -21.00 -4.90
C ILE A 269 -4.44 -20.49 -3.46
N VAL A 270 -4.99 -21.19 -2.48
CA VAL A 270 -4.98 -20.77 -1.07
C VAL A 270 -3.63 -21.06 -0.39
N VAL A 271 -3.03 -22.19 -0.68
CA VAL A 271 -1.81 -22.66 0.04
C VAL A 271 -0.54 -22.10 -0.55
N ALA A 272 -0.47 -21.88 -1.87
CA ALA A 272 0.76 -21.43 -2.51
C ALA A 272 1.28 -20.07 -1.98
N PRO A 273 0.45 -19.04 -1.78
CA PRO A 273 0.91 -17.78 -1.19
C PRO A 273 1.44 -17.95 0.23
N ALA A 274 0.75 -18.74 1.06
CA ALA A 274 1.17 -18.99 2.45
C ALA A 274 2.49 -19.77 2.57
N LEU A 275 2.86 -20.53 1.54
CA LEU A 275 4.15 -21.24 1.49
C LEU A 275 5.29 -20.36 0.94
N ALA A 276 4.95 -19.26 0.25
CA ALA A 276 5.92 -18.36 -0.39
C ALA A 276 6.38 -17.22 0.56
N ILE A 277 5.71 -17.04 1.67
CA ILE A 277 6.01 -16.07 2.74
C ILE A 277 6.81 -16.75 3.85
#